data_5c774b69981dae73f1f11ce3ba423d47
#
_entry.id   5c774b69981dae73f1f11ce3ba423d47
#
_cell.length_a   1.000
_cell.length_b   1.000
_cell.length_c   1.000
_cell.angle_alpha   90.00
_cell.angle_beta   90.00
_cell.angle_gamma   90.00
#
_symmetry.space_group_name_H-M   'P 1'
#
loop_
_entity.id
_entity.type
_entity.pdbx_description
1 polymer ?
#
loop_
_entity_poly.entity_id
_entity_poly.type
_entity_poly.pdbx_seq_one_letter_code
_entity_poly.pdbx_strand_id
1 'polypeptide(L)'
;MLRQLQNSSQRVIRKIKYGSFKAGGQKARLLLFLEAIDKMKKKSYNKRKRYSEVKYMEIFSLEEKINDIEISDFQEHPSPAIILADSSHADSAMKLAGIEYDGELSITSVNFSKIETHQECIAGSFCIPKLLDILGSRYKVLFFVNQSHIVIIDDSNFSQRIIMKIRKSINHQGGSKERFLYNYMTQFMNRDLEILGQHEKKIMELEEFITTGRADDSFQNEITPVRRELLILRSYYDELMDMGTELEQNENQIFEEKQLKYFGIITDRADRLMSRTAQLLEYAQQVREAYQSQVDSMQNKNMQFLTVISTLFFPLTLITGWYGMNFNNMPELEHGYPGIIVLSILIV
;
A
#
# COMPACT_ATOMS: atom_id res chain seq x y z
N MET A 1 6.18 15.55 -16.34
CA MET A 1 6.77 16.59 -15.48
C MET A 1 8.26 16.81 -15.73
N LEU A 2 9.14 15.78 -15.75
CA LEU A 2 10.59 15.95 -15.99
C LEU A 2 10.97 16.47 -17.39
N ARG A 3 10.27 16.09 -18.47
CA ARG A 3 10.47 16.64 -19.82
C ARG A 3 10.10 18.13 -19.93
N GLN A 4 9.10 18.60 -19.18
CA GLN A 4 8.75 20.02 -19.14
C GLN A 4 9.78 20.85 -18.37
N LEU A 5 10.38 20.33 -17.33
CA LEU A 5 11.47 20.98 -16.60
C LEU A 5 12.77 21.02 -17.41
N GLN A 6 13.04 20.01 -18.21
CA GLN A 6 14.20 19.98 -19.13
C GLN A 6 14.08 21.02 -20.24
N ASN A 7 12.87 21.16 -20.84
CA ASN A 7 12.61 22.14 -21.89
C ASN A 7 12.61 23.58 -21.34
N SER A 8 12.15 23.82 -20.12
CA SER A 8 12.21 25.12 -19.48
C SER A 8 13.65 25.51 -19.11
N SER A 9 14.47 24.59 -18.62
CA SER A 9 15.89 24.83 -18.32
C SER A 9 16.69 25.16 -19.58
N GLN A 10 16.46 24.45 -20.68
CA GLN A 10 17.11 24.74 -21.97
C GLN A 10 16.69 26.09 -22.56
N ARG A 11 15.41 26.50 -22.39
CA ARG A 11 14.95 27.84 -22.80
C ARG A 11 15.61 28.97 -22.00
N VAL A 12 15.80 28.75 -20.68
CA VAL A 12 16.49 29.72 -19.81
C VAL A 12 17.97 29.82 -20.17
N ILE A 13 18.66 28.70 -20.41
CA ILE A 13 20.06 28.67 -20.84
C ILE A 13 20.24 29.39 -22.18
N ARG A 14 19.36 29.16 -23.16
CA ARG A 14 19.38 29.88 -24.46
C ARG A 14 19.14 31.40 -24.28
N LYS A 15 18.19 31.83 -23.44
CA LYS A 15 17.95 33.25 -23.15
C LYS A 15 19.17 33.92 -22.51
N ILE A 16 19.92 33.24 -21.65
CA ILE A 16 21.12 33.78 -20.99
C ILE A 16 22.32 33.83 -21.97
N LYS A 17 22.41 32.83 -22.87
CA LYS A 17 23.52 32.74 -23.83
C LYS A 17 23.45 33.79 -24.94
N TYR A 18 22.24 34.23 -25.32
CA TYR A 18 22.01 35.15 -26.46
C TYR A 18 21.39 36.52 -26.04
N GLY A 19 21.14 36.76 -24.76
CA GLY A 19 20.64 38.04 -24.26
C GLY A 19 21.77 39.00 -23.91
N SER A 20 21.64 40.28 -24.36
CA SER A 20 22.60 41.35 -24.05
C SER A 20 22.53 41.78 -22.57
N PHE A 21 23.36 41.20 -21.72
CA PHE A 21 23.54 41.62 -20.32
C PHE A 21 24.93 42.29 -20.16
N LYS A 22 24.92 43.55 -19.75
CA LYS A 22 26.14 44.30 -19.42
C LYS A 22 26.59 43.99 -18.00
N ALA A 23 27.24 42.84 -17.76
CA ALA A 23 28.04 42.61 -16.54
C ALA A 23 28.81 41.30 -16.70
N GLY A 24 30.05 41.34 -17.14
CA GLY A 24 30.84 40.16 -17.54
C GLY A 24 31.17 39.15 -16.40
N GLY A 25 31.18 39.55 -15.13
CA GLY A 25 31.55 38.67 -14.02
C GLY A 25 30.40 37.82 -13.44
N GLN A 26 29.19 38.36 -13.41
CA GLN A 26 28.01 37.63 -12.88
C GLN A 26 27.49 36.59 -13.88
N LYS A 27 27.58 36.89 -15.18
CA LYS A 27 27.17 35.99 -16.28
C LYS A 27 28.04 34.72 -16.34
N ALA A 28 29.35 34.87 -16.15
CA ALA A 28 30.27 33.75 -16.11
C ALA A 28 30.06 32.85 -14.88
N ARG A 29 29.80 33.44 -13.70
CA ARG A 29 29.47 32.67 -12.48
C ARG A 29 28.15 31.93 -12.59
N LEU A 30 27.13 32.54 -13.20
CA LEU A 30 25.82 31.90 -13.41
C LEU A 30 25.90 30.74 -14.43
N LEU A 31 26.69 30.91 -15.50
CA LEU A 31 26.96 29.83 -16.47
C LEU A 31 27.71 28.65 -15.85
N LEU A 32 28.74 28.90 -15.06
CA LEU A 32 29.47 27.86 -14.33
C LEU A 32 28.58 27.13 -13.32
N PHE A 33 27.69 27.86 -12.64
CA PHE A 33 26.73 27.26 -11.71
C PHE A 33 25.69 26.40 -12.43
N LEU A 34 25.18 26.84 -13.58
CA LEU A 34 24.24 26.09 -14.42
C LEU A 34 24.90 24.85 -15.06
N GLU A 35 26.16 24.95 -15.49
CA GLU A 35 26.94 23.81 -15.97
C GLU A 35 27.26 22.79 -14.84
N ALA A 36 27.51 23.28 -13.62
CA ALA A 36 27.68 22.40 -12.45
C ALA A 36 26.38 21.66 -12.11
N ILE A 37 25.23 22.34 -12.14
CA ILE A 37 23.91 21.74 -11.95
C ILE A 37 23.62 20.72 -13.07
N ASP A 38 23.94 21.01 -14.34
CA ASP A 38 23.70 20.09 -15.45
C ASP A 38 24.63 18.86 -15.36
N LYS A 39 25.90 19.05 -14.95
CA LYS A 39 26.84 17.95 -14.63
C LYS A 39 26.35 17.11 -13.44
N MET A 40 25.85 17.74 -12.38
CA MET A 40 25.26 17.01 -11.24
C MET A 40 23.99 16.25 -11.64
N LYS A 41 23.11 16.84 -12.45
CA LYS A 41 21.92 16.18 -13.02
C LYS A 41 22.30 15.04 -13.96
N LYS A 42 23.27 15.22 -14.84
CA LYS A 42 23.82 14.14 -15.70
C LYS A 42 24.46 13.03 -14.90
N LYS A 43 25.23 13.37 -13.85
CA LYS A 43 25.84 12.38 -12.93
C LYS A 43 24.78 11.63 -12.13
N SER A 44 23.72 12.31 -11.67
CA SER A 44 22.56 11.71 -11.02
C SER A 44 21.70 10.89 -12.00
N TYR A 45 21.51 11.37 -13.24
CA TYR A 45 20.80 10.66 -14.30
C TYR A 45 21.56 9.41 -14.76
N ASN A 46 22.88 9.53 -14.98
CA ASN A 46 23.73 8.39 -15.33
C ASN A 46 23.88 7.40 -14.15
N LYS A 47 23.88 7.89 -12.92
CA LYS A 47 23.82 7.03 -11.74
C LYS A 47 22.47 6.31 -11.63
N ARG A 48 21.35 6.99 -11.93
CA ARG A 48 20.01 6.38 -12.04
C ARG A 48 19.89 5.46 -13.26
N LYS A 49 20.51 5.80 -14.39
CA LYS A 49 20.55 4.95 -15.59
C LYS A 49 21.41 3.70 -15.37
N ARG A 50 22.51 3.81 -14.58
CA ARG A 50 23.28 2.65 -14.16
C ARG A 50 22.54 1.70 -13.24
N TYR A 51 21.52 2.21 -12.50
CA TYR A 51 20.58 1.39 -11.72
C TYR A 51 19.33 0.95 -12.51
N SER A 52 19.16 1.39 -13.76
CA SER A 52 18.03 1.04 -14.63
C SER A 52 18.39 0.16 -15.83
N GLU A 53 19.67 -0.06 -16.09
CA GLU A 53 20.13 -1.12 -16.97
C GLU A 53 20.37 -2.33 -16.07
N VAL A 54 19.36 -3.20 -15.97
CA VAL A 54 19.45 -4.52 -15.37
C VAL A 54 20.55 -5.26 -16.14
N LYS A 55 21.66 -5.54 -15.49
CA LYS A 55 22.48 -6.68 -15.87
C LYS A 55 21.55 -7.86 -15.73
N TYR A 56 21.29 -8.56 -16.80
CA TYR A 56 20.30 -9.63 -16.91
C TYR A 56 20.47 -10.73 -15.85
N MET A 57 21.66 -10.87 -15.25
CA MET A 57 21.95 -11.76 -14.13
C MET A 57 23.10 -11.19 -13.29
N GLU A 58 22.94 -11.17 -11.97
CA GLU A 58 23.95 -10.76 -10.98
C GLU A 58 24.13 -11.88 -9.96
N ILE A 59 25.38 -12.17 -9.57
CA ILE A 59 25.72 -13.19 -8.58
C ILE A 59 26.41 -12.53 -7.41
N PHE A 60 25.97 -12.87 -6.21
CA PHE A 60 26.52 -12.35 -4.96
C PHE A 60 26.97 -13.50 -4.07
N SER A 61 28.14 -13.36 -3.42
CA SER A 61 28.60 -14.35 -2.43
C SER A 61 27.65 -14.39 -1.23
N LEU A 62 27.44 -15.60 -0.68
CA LEU A 62 26.66 -15.82 0.53
C LEU A 62 27.59 -16.01 1.76
N GLU A 63 28.71 -15.30 1.80
CA GLU A 63 29.69 -15.28 2.88
C GLU A 63 29.33 -14.19 3.92
N GLU A 64 30.22 -13.97 4.90
CA GLU A 64 30.05 -12.90 5.90
C GLU A 64 29.75 -11.54 5.26
N LYS A 65 30.41 -11.25 4.13
CA LYS A 65 30.18 -10.05 3.32
C LYS A 65 29.59 -10.44 1.97
N ILE A 66 28.50 -9.81 1.59
CA ILE A 66 27.88 -9.98 0.27
C ILE A 66 28.72 -9.21 -0.75
N ASN A 67 29.44 -9.93 -1.62
CA ASN A 67 30.26 -9.36 -2.69
C ASN A 67 29.75 -9.79 -4.05
N ASP A 68 29.99 -8.98 -5.06
CA ASP A 68 29.70 -9.35 -6.46
C ASP A 68 30.67 -10.45 -6.89
N ILE A 69 30.18 -11.47 -7.60
CA ILE A 69 30.97 -12.54 -8.21
C ILE A 69 30.73 -12.48 -9.73
N GLU A 70 31.80 -12.59 -10.49
CA GLU A 70 31.69 -12.73 -11.97
C GLU A 70 31.18 -14.12 -12.31
N ILE A 71 30.35 -14.22 -13.36
CA ILE A 71 29.73 -15.49 -13.77
C ILE A 71 30.80 -16.55 -14.13
N SER A 72 31.91 -16.11 -14.76
CA SER A 72 33.07 -16.97 -15.08
C SER A 72 33.70 -17.58 -13.85
N ASP A 73 33.95 -16.74 -12.82
CA ASP A 73 34.57 -17.18 -11.58
C ASP A 73 33.66 -18.12 -10.80
N PHE A 74 32.36 -17.88 -10.83
CA PHE A 74 31.38 -18.75 -10.19
C PHE A 74 31.28 -20.13 -10.86
N GLN A 75 31.40 -20.20 -12.20
CA GLN A 75 31.41 -21.46 -12.92
C GLN A 75 32.66 -22.29 -12.67
N GLU A 76 33.81 -21.65 -12.48
CA GLU A 76 35.08 -22.35 -12.16
C GLU A 76 35.15 -22.80 -10.69
N HIS A 77 34.63 -21.98 -9.78
CA HIS A 77 34.67 -22.23 -8.33
C HIS A 77 33.29 -21.98 -7.70
N PRO A 78 32.34 -22.95 -7.80
CA PRO A 78 31.03 -22.81 -7.21
C PRO A 78 31.12 -22.64 -5.68
N SER A 79 30.62 -21.53 -5.17
CA SER A 79 30.50 -21.23 -3.75
C SER A 79 29.05 -20.88 -3.42
N PRO A 80 28.61 -20.97 -2.15
CA PRO A 80 27.28 -20.54 -1.76
C PRO A 80 26.99 -19.10 -2.23
N ALA A 81 25.90 -18.92 -2.99
CA ALA A 81 25.64 -17.65 -3.65
C ALA A 81 24.15 -17.31 -3.76
N ILE A 82 23.89 -16.01 -3.96
CA ILE A 82 22.60 -15.45 -4.33
C ILE A 82 22.68 -15.11 -5.82
N ILE A 83 21.80 -15.68 -6.62
CA ILE A 83 21.69 -15.43 -8.06
C ILE A 83 20.44 -14.62 -8.30
N LEU A 84 20.60 -13.36 -8.72
CA LEU A 84 19.51 -12.47 -9.08
C LEU A 84 19.36 -12.41 -10.59
N ALA A 85 18.18 -12.70 -11.11
CA ALA A 85 17.88 -12.66 -12.54
C ALA A 85 16.53 -12.00 -12.81
N ASP A 86 16.32 -11.60 -14.06
CA ASP A 86 15.00 -11.27 -14.57
C ASP A 86 14.30 -12.52 -15.14
N SER A 87 13.02 -12.39 -15.52
CA SER A 87 12.23 -13.51 -16.04
C SER A 87 12.78 -14.09 -17.35
N SER A 88 13.51 -13.29 -18.15
CA SER A 88 14.10 -13.76 -19.41
C SER A 88 15.34 -14.63 -19.22
N HIS A 89 15.98 -14.55 -18.05
CA HIS A 89 17.18 -15.32 -17.69
C HIS A 89 16.92 -16.34 -16.54
N ALA A 90 15.65 -16.51 -16.16
CA ALA A 90 15.24 -17.41 -15.08
C ALA A 90 15.77 -18.83 -15.27
N ASP A 91 15.57 -19.43 -16.45
CA ASP A 91 16.07 -20.78 -16.75
C ASP A 91 17.59 -20.89 -16.65
N SER A 92 18.32 -19.85 -17.07
CA SER A 92 19.78 -19.83 -16.99
C SER A 92 20.25 -19.74 -15.53
N ALA A 93 19.56 -18.93 -14.71
CA ALA A 93 19.85 -18.81 -13.29
C ALA A 93 19.57 -20.11 -12.53
N MET A 94 18.46 -20.78 -12.83
CA MET A 94 18.09 -22.07 -12.26
C MET A 94 19.12 -23.16 -12.59
N LYS A 95 19.51 -23.26 -13.87
CA LYS A 95 20.56 -24.20 -14.30
C LYS A 95 21.90 -23.93 -13.63
N LEU A 96 22.28 -22.64 -13.50
CA LEU A 96 23.52 -22.26 -12.84
C LEU A 96 23.53 -22.61 -11.35
N ALA A 97 22.37 -22.53 -10.68
CA ALA A 97 22.20 -22.94 -9.29
C ALA A 97 22.06 -24.46 -9.12
N GLY A 98 21.92 -25.24 -10.22
CA GLY A 98 21.64 -26.67 -10.14
C GLY A 98 20.27 -26.98 -9.54
N ILE A 99 19.26 -26.13 -9.81
CA ILE A 99 17.88 -26.31 -9.32
C ILE A 99 17.02 -26.78 -10.49
N GLU A 100 16.43 -27.96 -10.36
CA GLU A 100 15.41 -28.49 -11.25
C GLU A 100 14.03 -28.17 -10.67
N TYR A 101 13.18 -27.54 -11.47
CA TYR A 101 11.82 -27.16 -11.07
C TYR A 101 10.87 -27.32 -12.25
N ASP A 102 9.84 -28.14 -12.08
CA ASP A 102 8.88 -28.47 -13.13
C ASP A 102 7.72 -27.48 -13.24
N GLY A 103 7.65 -26.48 -12.36
CA GLY A 103 6.60 -25.49 -12.34
C GLY A 103 6.84 -24.32 -13.30
N GLU A 104 5.84 -23.46 -13.44
CA GLU A 104 5.89 -22.26 -14.29
C GLU A 104 6.75 -21.15 -13.64
N LEU A 105 7.82 -20.71 -14.34
CA LEU A 105 8.68 -19.60 -13.92
C LEU A 105 8.12 -18.22 -14.36
N SER A 106 6.82 -17.99 -14.18
CA SER A 106 6.16 -16.76 -14.59
C SER A 106 5.90 -15.81 -13.43
N ILE A 107 6.59 -14.67 -13.41
CA ILE A 107 6.34 -13.60 -12.42
C ILE A 107 4.92 -13.02 -12.57
N THR A 108 4.34 -13.06 -13.76
CA THR A 108 3.00 -12.52 -14.01
C THR A 108 1.90 -13.31 -13.30
N SER A 109 2.09 -14.62 -13.12
CA SER A 109 1.15 -15.50 -12.42
C SER A 109 1.16 -15.33 -10.88
N VAL A 110 2.17 -14.66 -10.32
CA VAL A 110 2.26 -14.39 -8.88
C VAL A 110 1.14 -13.43 -8.44
N ASN A 111 0.23 -13.90 -7.58
CA ASN A 111 -0.88 -13.12 -7.06
C ASN A 111 -0.89 -13.03 -5.53
N PHE A 112 -0.19 -13.92 -4.85
CA PHE A 112 -0.03 -13.99 -3.39
C PHE A 112 1.36 -14.53 -3.04
N SER A 113 1.77 -14.35 -1.80
CA SER A 113 3.03 -14.88 -1.30
C SER A 113 2.81 -16.31 -0.81
N LYS A 114 3.67 -17.23 -1.24
CA LYS A 114 3.58 -18.65 -0.86
C LYS A 114 4.95 -19.33 -0.91
N ILE A 115 5.02 -20.47 -0.31
CA ILE A 115 6.14 -21.43 -0.39
C ILE A 115 5.61 -22.77 -0.86
N GLU A 116 6.45 -23.51 -1.55
CA GLU A 116 6.22 -24.89 -1.95
C GLU A 116 7.51 -25.67 -1.66
N THR A 117 7.42 -26.64 -0.77
CA THR A 117 8.56 -27.48 -0.39
C THR A 117 8.66 -28.67 -1.34
N HIS A 118 9.75 -28.74 -2.11
CA HIS A 118 10.10 -29.84 -2.98
C HIS A 118 11.27 -30.63 -2.37
N GLN A 119 11.54 -31.83 -2.89
CA GLN A 119 12.55 -32.71 -2.32
C GLN A 119 13.96 -32.08 -2.30
N GLU A 120 14.35 -31.39 -3.36
CA GLU A 120 15.70 -30.80 -3.53
C GLU A 120 15.74 -29.26 -3.44
N CYS A 121 14.58 -28.59 -3.46
CA CYS A 121 14.52 -27.17 -3.36
C CYS A 121 13.25 -26.71 -2.66
N ILE A 122 13.28 -25.47 -2.19
CA ILE A 122 12.11 -24.71 -1.79
C ILE A 122 11.85 -23.70 -2.90
N ALA A 123 10.65 -23.69 -3.45
CA ALA A 123 10.15 -22.70 -4.39
C ALA A 123 9.18 -21.75 -3.67
N GLY A 124 9.26 -20.46 -3.94
CA GLY A 124 8.32 -19.53 -3.33
C GLY A 124 8.12 -18.27 -4.16
N SER A 125 7.09 -17.54 -3.77
CA SER A 125 6.77 -16.26 -4.36
C SER A 125 6.51 -15.21 -3.30
N PHE A 126 6.87 -13.96 -3.59
CA PHE A 126 6.50 -12.79 -2.80
C PHE A 126 5.63 -11.86 -3.64
N CYS A 127 4.50 -11.45 -3.09
CA CYS A 127 3.56 -10.48 -3.67
C CYS A 127 3.39 -9.29 -2.72
N ILE A 128 4.35 -8.36 -2.75
CA ILE A 128 4.56 -7.34 -1.73
C ILE A 128 3.80 -6.06 -2.08
N PRO A 129 2.87 -5.56 -1.23
CA PRO A 129 2.19 -4.30 -1.44
C PRO A 129 3.18 -3.12 -1.48
N LYS A 130 2.94 -2.15 -2.35
CA LYS A 130 3.68 -0.89 -2.33
C LYS A 130 3.11 0.02 -1.26
N LEU A 131 3.85 0.29 -0.20
CA LEU A 131 3.38 1.06 0.96
C LEU A 131 2.84 2.48 0.63
N LEU A 132 3.24 3.07 -0.50
CA LEU A 132 2.74 4.37 -0.96
C LEU A 132 1.51 4.25 -1.87
N ASP A 133 1.13 3.03 -2.28
CA ASP A 133 0.00 2.74 -3.17
C ASP A 133 -0.44 1.29 -2.94
N ILE A 134 -1.02 1.03 -1.77
CA ILE A 134 -1.37 -0.32 -1.28
C ILE A 134 -2.44 -0.96 -2.17
N LEU A 135 -3.37 -0.15 -2.70
CA LEU A 135 -4.45 -0.60 -3.60
C LEU A 135 -3.97 -0.83 -5.03
N GLY A 136 -2.78 -0.36 -5.38
CA GLY A 136 -2.23 -0.43 -6.74
C GLY A 136 -1.41 -1.67 -7.02
N SER A 137 -0.39 -1.50 -7.86
CA SER A 137 0.48 -2.59 -8.29
C SER A 137 1.39 -3.07 -7.15
N ARG A 138 1.69 -4.37 -7.13
CA ARG A 138 2.57 -5.01 -6.15
C ARG A 138 3.95 -5.31 -6.74
N TYR A 139 4.96 -5.44 -5.87
CA TYR A 139 6.20 -6.07 -6.27
C TYR A 139 6.00 -7.59 -6.27
N LYS A 140 6.39 -8.25 -7.34
CA LYS A 140 6.27 -9.68 -7.56
C LYS A 140 7.66 -10.25 -7.71
N VAL A 141 8.00 -11.26 -6.93
CA VAL A 141 9.31 -11.90 -6.92
C VAL A 141 9.10 -13.41 -6.79
N LEU A 142 9.84 -14.20 -7.58
CA LEU A 142 9.98 -15.63 -7.35
C LEU A 142 11.32 -15.88 -6.69
N PHE A 143 11.39 -16.86 -5.81
CA PHE A 143 12.64 -17.29 -5.21
C PHE A 143 12.70 -18.80 -5.10
N PHE A 144 13.91 -19.34 -5.20
CA PHE A 144 14.21 -20.75 -5.08
C PHE A 144 15.42 -20.92 -4.18
N VAL A 145 15.40 -21.92 -3.34
CA VAL A 145 16.49 -22.19 -2.40
C VAL A 145 16.82 -23.69 -2.45
N ASN A 146 18.09 -24.00 -2.64
CA ASN A 146 18.60 -25.35 -2.47
C ASN A 146 19.65 -25.42 -1.34
N GLN A 147 20.41 -26.51 -1.25
CA GLN A 147 21.44 -26.67 -0.21
C GLN A 147 22.49 -25.57 -0.21
N SER A 148 22.84 -24.99 -1.37
CA SER A 148 23.95 -24.05 -1.52
C SER A 148 23.57 -22.66 -1.96
N HIS A 149 22.51 -22.52 -2.76
CA HIS A 149 22.22 -21.29 -3.49
C HIS A 149 20.82 -20.77 -3.23
N ILE A 150 20.65 -19.46 -3.43
CA ILE A 150 19.35 -18.79 -3.50
C ILE A 150 19.23 -18.15 -4.87
N VAL A 151 18.20 -18.49 -5.62
CA VAL A 151 17.83 -17.82 -6.88
C VAL A 151 16.68 -16.88 -6.63
N ILE A 152 16.77 -15.64 -7.10
CA ILE A 152 15.72 -14.61 -7.00
C ILE A 152 15.42 -14.12 -8.40
N ILE A 153 14.15 -14.19 -8.82
CA ILE A 153 13.70 -13.72 -10.12
C ILE A 153 12.81 -12.49 -9.91
N ASP A 154 13.23 -11.34 -10.44
CA ASP A 154 12.59 -10.03 -10.20
C ASP A 154 12.77 -9.08 -11.40
N ASP A 155 11.66 -8.73 -12.06
CA ASP A 155 11.64 -7.78 -13.17
C ASP A 155 11.55 -6.31 -12.72
N SER A 156 11.37 -6.06 -11.43
CA SER A 156 11.09 -4.73 -10.88
C SER A 156 12.30 -4.01 -10.27
N ASN A 157 13.47 -4.64 -10.24
CA ASN A 157 14.66 -4.20 -9.51
C ASN A 157 14.43 -3.98 -7.99
N PHE A 158 13.36 -4.55 -7.44
CA PHE A 158 13.04 -4.44 -6.03
C PHE A 158 14.06 -5.22 -5.20
N SER A 159 14.32 -6.47 -5.59
CA SER A 159 15.25 -7.37 -4.92
C SER A 159 16.68 -6.84 -4.94
N GLN A 160 17.14 -6.29 -6.07
CA GLN A 160 18.46 -5.66 -6.18
C GLN A 160 18.61 -4.52 -5.15
N ARG A 161 17.58 -3.66 -5.01
CA ARG A 161 17.62 -2.57 -4.02
C ARG A 161 17.73 -3.08 -2.58
N ILE A 162 17.04 -4.19 -2.28
CA ILE A 162 17.08 -4.82 -0.95
C ILE A 162 18.45 -5.42 -0.69
N ILE A 163 18.99 -6.22 -1.63
CA ILE A 163 20.34 -6.82 -1.52
C ILE A 163 21.39 -5.72 -1.27
N MET A 164 21.32 -4.63 -2.05
CA MET A 164 22.23 -3.50 -1.85
C MET A 164 22.03 -2.78 -0.51
N LYS A 165 20.84 -2.80 0.06
CA LYS A 165 20.57 -2.25 1.40
C LYS A 165 21.12 -3.16 2.48
N ILE A 166 20.95 -4.47 2.37
CA ILE A 166 21.51 -5.47 3.28
C ILE A 166 23.04 -5.38 3.27
N ARG A 167 23.65 -5.32 2.08
CA ARG A 167 25.11 -5.17 1.89
C ARG A 167 25.70 -3.94 2.60
N LYS A 168 24.97 -2.83 2.67
CA LYS A 168 25.38 -1.60 3.35
C LYS A 168 25.24 -1.63 4.86
N SER A 169 24.50 -2.60 5.38
CA SER A 169 24.25 -2.71 6.82
C SER A 169 25.43 -3.40 7.52
N ILE A 170 26.03 -2.74 8.52
CA ILE A 170 27.19 -3.24 9.24
C ILE A 170 26.88 -4.51 10.03
N ASN A 171 25.65 -4.65 10.53
CA ASN A 171 25.24 -5.72 11.44
C ASN A 171 24.44 -6.86 10.77
N HIS A 172 24.14 -6.76 9.47
CA HIS A 172 23.18 -7.64 8.80
C HIS A 172 23.72 -8.13 7.45
N GLN A 173 24.99 -8.49 7.40
CA GLN A 173 25.58 -9.07 6.21
C GLN A 173 25.26 -10.57 6.16
N GLY A 174 25.57 -11.23 5.05
CA GLY A 174 25.34 -12.64 4.79
C GLY A 174 25.81 -13.59 5.91
N GLY A 175 26.45 -14.67 5.58
CA GLY A 175 26.95 -15.66 6.51
C GLY A 175 26.23 -16.99 6.41
N SER A 176 24.91 -16.99 6.13
CA SER A 176 24.15 -18.18 5.79
C SER A 176 22.92 -17.81 4.94
N LYS A 177 22.35 -18.77 4.24
CA LYS A 177 21.13 -18.57 3.45
C LYS A 177 19.92 -18.21 4.32
N GLU A 178 19.80 -18.80 5.51
CA GLU A 178 18.75 -18.53 6.48
C GLU A 178 18.82 -17.07 6.97
N ARG A 179 20.03 -16.64 7.32
CA ARG A 179 20.26 -15.26 7.77
C ARG A 179 20.01 -14.26 6.64
N PHE A 180 20.40 -14.61 5.41
CA PHE A 180 20.09 -13.75 4.25
C PHE A 180 18.60 -13.65 4.01
N LEU A 181 17.86 -14.78 3.97
CA LEU A 181 16.41 -14.80 3.80
C LEU A 181 15.69 -14.01 4.91
N TYR A 182 16.11 -14.20 6.14
CA TYR A 182 15.65 -13.39 7.27
C TYR A 182 15.82 -11.89 7.03
N ASN A 183 17.03 -11.48 6.68
CA ASN A 183 17.34 -10.08 6.40
C ASN A 183 16.54 -9.54 5.21
N TYR A 184 16.37 -10.36 4.17
CA TYR A 184 15.62 -10.02 2.97
C TYR A 184 14.13 -9.83 3.28
N MET A 185 13.48 -10.78 3.94
CA MET A 185 12.07 -10.71 4.32
C MET A 185 11.81 -9.59 5.36
N THR A 186 12.74 -9.37 6.28
CA THR A 186 12.62 -8.28 7.26
C THR A 186 12.55 -6.90 6.59
N GLN A 187 13.18 -6.70 5.41
CA GLN A 187 13.08 -5.44 4.67
C GLN A 187 11.66 -5.16 4.16
N PHE A 188 10.86 -6.19 3.94
CA PHE A 188 9.46 -6.03 3.49
C PHE A 188 8.60 -5.38 4.57
N MET A 189 8.88 -5.67 5.84
CA MET A 189 8.11 -5.22 7.00
C MET A 189 8.70 -4.00 7.71
N ASN A 190 9.71 -3.33 7.11
CA ASN A 190 10.55 -2.38 7.86
C ASN A 190 9.86 -1.04 8.19
N ARG A 191 8.82 -0.66 7.42
CA ARG A 191 8.07 0.59 7.60
C ARG A 191 6.58 0.38 7.93
N ASP A 192 6.18 -0.85 8.13
CA ASP A 192 4.78 -1.22 8.21
C ASP A 192 4.12 -0.67 9.48
N LEU A 193 4.85 -0.63 10.61
CA LEU A 193 4.35 0.03 11.83
C LEU A 193 4.10 1.54 11.63
N GLU A 194 4.94 2.21 10.83
CA GLU A 194 4.75 3.63 10.48
C GLU A 194 3.47 3.81 9.64
N ILE A 195 3.26 2.92 8.66
CA ILE A 195 2.08 2.94 7.79
C ILE A 195 0.80 2.62 8.59
N LEU A 196 0.83 1.61 9.45
CA LEU A 196 -0.31 1.29 10.32
C LEU A 196 -0.63 2.46 11.28
N GLY A 197 0.38 3.17 11.79
CA GLY A 197 0.19 4.40 12.57
C GLY A 197 -0.46 5.53 11.77
N GLN A 198 -0.16 5.65 10.47
CA GLN A 198 -0.84 6.62 9.60
C GLN A 198 -2.31 6.26 9.37
N HIS A 199 -2.63 4.97 9.18
CA HIS A 199 -4.02 4.50 9.11
C HIS A 199 -4.80 4.75 10.40
N GLU A 200 -4.19 4.48 11.55
CA GLU A 200 -4.78 4.77 12.86
C GLU A 200 -5.14 6.24 13.00
N LYS A 201 -4.18 7.12 12.69
CA LYS A 201 -4.41 8.57 12.72
C LYS A 201 -5.55 8.99 11.80
N LYS A 202 -5.62 8.41 10.58
CA LYS A 202 -6.70 8.71 9.64
C LYS A 202 -8.07 8.26 10.18
N ILE A 203 -8.15 7.10 10.84
CA ILE A 203 -9.39 6.61 11.46
C ILE A 203 -9.81 7.54 12.61
N MET A 204 -8.87 8.00 13.45
CA MET A 204 -9.13 8.96 14.52
C MET A 204 -9.66 10.30 13.98
N GLU A 205 -9.08 10.82 12.91
CA GLU A 205 -9.56 12.04 12.24
C GLU A 205 -11.00 11.88 11.72
N LEU A 206 -11.35 10.71 11.18
CA LEU A 206 -12.70 10.41 10.74
C LEU A 206 -13.69 10.26 11.92
N GLU A 207 -13.28 9.71 13.05
CA GLU A 207 -14.08 9.64 14.25
C GLU A 207 -14.37 11.04 14.83
N GLU A 208 -13.35 11.92 14.89
CA GLU A 208 -13.53 13.30 15.33
C GLU A 208 -14.51 14.05 14.41
N PHE A 209 -14.45 13.79 13.11
CA PHE A 209 -15.34 14.39 12.13
C PHE A 209 -16.81 14.03 12.38
N ILE A 210 -17.08 12.79 12.80
CA ILE A 210 -18.42 12.33 13.20
C ILE A 210 -18.86 13.04 14.47
N THR A 211 -18.02 13.04 15.52
CA THR A 211 -18.39 13.59 16.82
C THR A 211 -18.66 15.08 16.79
N THR A 212 -18.01 15.83 15.90
CA THR A 212 -18.25 17.27 15.70
C THR A 212 -19.49 17.58 14.85
N GLY A 213 -20.24 16.56 14.41
CA GLY A 213 -21.46 16.74 13.60
C GLY A 213 -21.22 17.26 12.18
N ARG A 214 -19.98 17.16 11.69
CA ARG A 214 -19.58 17.59 10.35
C ARG A 214 -19.63 16.46 9.32
N ALA A 215 -20.01 15.27 9.75
CA ALA A 215 -20.05 14.10 8.88
C ALA A 215 -21.05 14.32 7.73
N ASP A 216 -20.54 14.27 6.52
CA ASP A 216 -21.28 14.39 5.28
C ASP A 216 -21.09 13.11 4.42
N ASP A 217 -21.64 13.12 3.21
CA ASP A 217 -21.55 12.00 2.28
C ASP A 217 -20.09 11.65 1.88
N SER A 218 -19.10 12.52 2.18
CA SER A 218 -17.70 12.26 1.88
C SER A 218 -17.07 11.21 2.81
N PHE A 219 -17.64 11.00 4.00
CA PHE A 219 -17.13 10.02 4.98
C PHE A 219 -16.94 8.63 4.37
N GLN A 220 -17.93 8.13 3.62
CA GLN A 220 -17.87 6.81 3.00
C GLN A 220 -16.72 6.71 1.98
N ASN A 221 -16.41 7.80 1.28
CA ASN A 221 -15.34 7.86 0.30
C ASN A 221 -13.95 7.83 0.98
N GLU A 222 -13.85 8.26 2.22
CA GLU A 222 -12.59 8.28 2.98
C GLU A 222 -12.34 7.01 3.79
N ILE A 223 -13.36 6.46 4.46
CA ILE A 223 -13.20 5.24 5.28
C ILE A 223 -13.04 3.97 4.44
N THR A 224 -13.66 3.92 3.26
CA THR A 224 -13.65 2.73 2.41
C THR A 224 -12.24 2.38 1.89
N PRO A 225 -11.43 3.32 1.35
CA PRO A 225 -10.05 3.04 0.98
C PRO A 225 -9.20 2.56 2.17
N VAL A 226 -9.32 3.21 3.33
CA VAL A 226 -8.58 2.82 4.56
C VAL A 226 -8.84 1.36 4.91
N ARG A 227 -10.12 0.95 4.92
CA ARG A 227 -10.48 -0.45 5.19
C ARG A 227 -9.95 -1.42 4.14
N ARG A 228 -9.99 -1.05 2.85
CA ARG A 228 -9.45 -1.89 1.77
C ARG A 228 -7.93 -2.06 1.88
N GLU A 229 -7.22 -0.99 2.19
CA GLU A 229 -5.77 -1.03 2.41
C GLU A 229 -5.41 -1.93 3.59
N LEU A 230 -6.11 -1.78 4.71
CA LEU A 230 -5.91 -2.63 5.89
C LEU A 230 -6.23 -4.12 5.61
N LEU A 231 -7.26 -4.43 4.81
CA LEU A 231 -7.56 -5.80 4.40
C LEU A 231 -6.42 -6.41 3.58
N ILE A 232 -5.85 -5.65 2.65
CA ILE A 232 -4.70 -6.09 1.85
C ILE A 232 -3.48 -6.33 2.74
N LEU A 233 -3.19 -5.43 3.68
CA LEU A 233 -2.07 -5.57 4.61
C LEU A 233 -2.26 -6.78 5.53
N ARG A 234 -3.48 -7.01 6.03
CA ARG A 234 -3.79 -8.17 6.85
C ARG A 234 -3.51 -9.49 6.12
N SER A 235 -4.03 -9.62 4.88
CA SER A 235 -3.78 -10.81 4.06
C SER A 235 -2.29 -11.00 3.77
N TYR A 236 -1.58 -9.91 3.50
CA TYR A 236 -0.15 -9.94 3.25
C TYR A 236 0.67 -10.41 4.47
N TYR A 237 0.31 -9.97 5.69
CA TYR A 237 1.01 -10.42 6.90
C TYR A 237 0.67 -11.87 7.25
N ASP A 238 -0.55 -12.31 6.99
CA ASP A 238 -0.99 -13.70 7.11
C ASP A 238 -0.16 -14.61 6.19
N GLU A 239 -0.03 -14.23 4.91
CA GLU A 239 0.84 -14.91 3.94
C GLU A 239 2.30 -14.99 4.41
N LEU A 240 2.86 -13.91 4.99
CA LEU A 240 4.23 -13.90 5.51
C LEU A 240 4.40 -14.77 6.76
N MET A 241 3.38 -14.85 7.60
CA MET A 241 3.37 -15.71 8.79
C MET A 241 3.39 -17.17 8.37
N ASP A 242 2.54 -17.56 7.42
CA ASP A 242 2.51 -18.91 6.87
C ASP A 242 3.86 -19.29 6.26
N MET A 243 4.45 -18.41 5.44
CA MET A 243 5.77 -18.62 4.86
C MET A 243 6.86 -18.81 5.92
N GLY A 244 6.84 -17.98 6.98
CA GLY A 244 7.80 -18.10 8.09
C GLY A 244 7.68 -19.44 8.81
N THR A 245 6.45 -19.91 9.01
CA THR A 245 6.13 -21.20 9.65
C THR A 245 6.62 -22.37 8.79
N GLU A 246 6.35 -22.36 7.48
CA GLU A 246 6.81 -23.40 6.57
C GLU A 246 8.34 -23.47 6.49
N LEU A 247 9.02 -22.32 6.43
CA LEU A 247 10.49 -22.26 6.45
C LEU A 247 11.07 -22.82 7.77
N GLU A 248 10.39 -22.57 8.90
CA GLU A 248 10.83 -23.06 10.22
C GLU A 248 10.64 -24.57 10.35
N GLN A 249 9.61 -25.14 9.72
CA GLN A 249 9.35 -26.60 9.71
C GLN A 249 10.46 -27.37 8.99
N ASN A 250 11.09 -26.77 7.96
CA ASN A 250 12.27 -27.30 7.27
C ASN A 250 12.12 -28.79 6.84
N GLU A 251 10.96 -29.13 6.27
CA GLU A 251 10.60 -30.55 5.97
C GLU A 251 11.61 -31.27 5.10
N ASN A 252 12.25 -30.56 4.15
CA ASN A 252 13.26 -31.10 3.24
C ASN A 252 14.70 -30.95 3.74
N GLN A 253 14.91 -30.47 4.97
CA GLN A 253 16.22 -30.31 5.63
C GLN A 253 17.24 -29.47 4.83
N ILE A 254 16.76 -28.52 4.05
CA ILE A 254 17.62 -27.61 3.28
C ILE A 254 18.34 -26.64 4.22
N PHE A 255 17.73 -26.23 5.32
CA PHE A 255 18.29 -25.28 6.28
C PHE A 255 18.96 -25.96 7.48
N GLU A 256 19.93 -25.26 8.06
CA GLU A 256 20.55 -25.73 9.31
C GLU A 256 19.62 -25.55 10.51
N GLU A 257 19.39 -26.58 11.31
CA GLU A 257 18.50 -26.54 12.49
C GLU A 257 18.78 -25.38 13.44
N LYS A 258 20.07 -25.06 13.66
CA LYS A 258 20.50 -23.96 14.54
C LYS A 258 20.07 -22.58 14.03
N GLN A 259 19.79 -22.45 12.74
CA GLN A 259 19.46 -21.20 12.05
C GLN A 259 17.95 -21.01 11.89
N LEU A 260 17.11 -22.05 12.09
CA LEU A 260 15.65 -22.01 11.92
C LEU A 260 14.98 -20.92 12.76
N LYS A 261 15.57 -20.58 13.92
CA LYS A 261 15.11 -19.47 14.78
C LYS A 261 14.92 -18.14 14.04
N TYR A 262 15.61 -17.92 12.91
CA TYR A 262 15.45 -16.70 12.13
C TYR A 262 14.06 -16.63 11.46
N PHE A 263 13.52 -17.78 11.07
CA PHE A 263 12.19 -17.85 10.48
C PHE A 263 11.09 -17.68 11.53
N GLY A 264 11.24 -18.25 12.72
CA GLY A 264 10.32 -17.97 13.85
C GLY A 264 10.24 -16.48 14.22
N ILE A 265 11.36 -15.73 14.13
CA ILE A 265 11.34 -14.28 14.34
C ILE A 265 10.52 -13.55 13.24
N ILE A 266 10.52 -14.07 11.99
CA ILE A 266 9.69 -13.52 10.91
C ILE A 266 8.22 -13.77 11.21
N THR A 267 7.86 -15.01 11.56
CA THR A 267 6.51 -15.44 11.96
C THR A 267 5.97 -14.55 13.08
N ASP A 268 6.72 -14.40 14.17
CA ASP A 268 6.34 -13.55 15.30
C ASP A 268 6.15 -12.08 14.91
N ARG A 269 6.96 -11.58 13.99
CA ARG A 269 6.84 -10.20 13.52
C ARG A 269 5.63 -10.00 12.63
N ALA A 270 5.37 -10.93 11.73
CA ALA A 270 4.20 -10.93 10.86
C ALA A 270 2.91 -11.03 11.68
N ASP A 271 2.85 -11.92 12.69
CA ASP A 271 1.73 -12.07 13.60
C ASP A 271 1.41 -10.77 14.35
N ARG A 272 2.41 -10.09 14.89
CA ARG A 272 2.20 -8.78 15.54
C ARG A 272 1.64 -7.72 14.60
N LEU A 273 2.10 -7.68 13.34
CA LEU A 273 1.59 -6.76 12.34
C LEU A 273 0.17 -7.12 11.92
N MET A 274 -0.12 -8.40 11.73
CA MET A 274 -1.45 -8.91 11.41
C MET A 274 -2.44 -8.58 12.54
N SER A 275 -2.07 -8.86 13.79
CA SER A 275 -2.89 -8.55 14.97
C SER A 275 -3.18 -7.05 15.09
N ARG A 276 -2.16 -6.20 14.86
CA ARG A 276 -2.36 -4.74 14.88
C ARG A 276 -3.28 -4.28 13.76
N THR A 277 -3.14 -4.87 12.56
CA THR A 277 -4.01 -4.55 11.42
C THR A 277 -5.45 -4.97 11.67
N ALA A 278 -5.68 -6.13 12.32
CA ALA A 278 -7.00 -6.57 12.73
C ALA A 278 -7.66 -5.60 13.71
N GLN A 279 -6.92 -5.08 14.71
CA GLN A 279 -7.41 -4.06 15.62
C GLN A 279 -7.84 -2.77 14.90
N LEU A 280 -7.04 -2.32 13.91
CA LEU A 280 -7.37 -1.14 13.12
C LEU A 280 -8.59 -1.35 12.22
N LEU A 281 -8.77 -2.56 11.66
CA LEU A 281 -9.98 -2.93 10.92
C LEU A 281 -11.23 -2.89 11.79
N GLU A 282 -11.14 -3.40 13.00
CA GLU A 282 -12.23 -3.35 13.98
C GLU A 282 -12.54 -1.90 14.36
N TYR A 283 -11.53 -1.09 14.64
CA TYR A 283 -11.70 0.33 14.94
C TYR A 283 -12.37 1.08 13.78
N ALA A 284 -11.92 0.87 12.54
CA ALA A 284 -12.54 1.45 11.35
C ALA A 284 -14.01 1.01 11.17
N GLN A 285 -14.34 -0.21 11.57
CA GLN A 285 -15.72 -0.70 11.57
C GLN A 285 -16.58 -0.01 12.62
N GLN A 286 -16.07 0.15 13.85
CA GLN A 286 -16.77 0.87 14.93
C GLN A 286 -17.06 2.33 14.55
N VAL A 287 -16.08 3.02 13.95
CA VAL A 287 -16.24 4.39 13.46
C VAL A 287 -17.31 4.46 12.35
N ARG A 288 -17.35 3.48 11.45
CA ARG A 288 -18.39 3.39 10.42
C ARG A 288 -19.79 3.18 11.02
N GLU A 289 -19.91 2.35 12.05
CA GLU A 289 -21.18 2.10 12.76
C GLU A 289 -21.66 3.34 13.50
N ALA A 290 -20.74 4.08 14.13
CA ALA A 290 -21.05 5.37 14.77
C ALA A 290 -21.59 6.38 13.74
N TYR A 291 -20.98 6.47 12.55
CA TYR A 291 -21.51 7.29 11.45
C TYR A 291 -22.93 6.88 11.04
N GLN A 292 -23.17 5.58 10.85
CA GLN A 292 -24.50 5.10 10.48
C GLN A 292 -25.55 5.43 11.53
N SER A 293 -25.23 5.25 12.81
CA SER A 293 -26.10 5.61 13.94
C SER A 293 -26.43 7.11 13.96
N GLN A 294 -25.47 7.98 13.61
CA GLN A 294 -25.70 9.41 13.51
C GLN A 294 -26.64 9.76 12.34
N VAL A 295 -26.46 9.15 11.17
CA VAL A 295 -27.34 9.32 10.00
C VAL A 295 -28.76 8.88 10.36
N ASP A 296 -28.90 7.71 10.99
CA ASP A 296 -30.23 7.19 11.41
C ASP A 296 -30.90 8.12 12.44
N SER A 297 -30.13 8.68 13.39
CA SER A 297 -30.63 9.67 14.33
C SER A 297 -31.14 10.94 13.64
N MET A 298 -30.42 11.45 12.65
CA MET A 298 -30.85 12.62 11.87
C MET A 298 -32.12 12.32 11.06
N GLN A 299 -32.21 11.15 10.43
CA GLN A 299 -33.41 10.73 9.71
C GLN A 299 -34.62 10.62 10.64
N ASN A 300 -34.44 10.03 11.81
CA ASN A 300 -35.50 9.93 12.83
C ASN A 300 -35.99 11.31 13.30
N LYS A 301 -35.08 12.28 13.53
CA LYS A 301 -35.45 13.67 13.88
C LYS A 301 -36.25 14.32 12.76
N ASN A 302 -35.84 14.13 11.50
CA ASN A 302 -36.56 14.67 10.34
C ASN A 302 -37.97 14.04 10.20
N MET A 303 -38.07 12.72 10.43
CA MET A 303 -39.38 12.03 10.44
C MET A 303 -40.27 12.53 11.58
N GLN A 304 -39.76 12.72 12.79
CA GLN A 304 -40.50 13.29 13.92
C GLN A 304 -41.02 14.69 13.58
N PHE A 305 -40.17 15.55 13.02
CA PHE A 305 -40.55 16.89 12.59
C PHE A 305 -41.67 16.85 11.55
N LEU A 306 -41.54 15.99 10.52
CA LEU A 306 -42.57 15.83 9.48
C LEU A 306 -43.88 15.31 10.09
N THR A 307 -43.81 14.36 11.03
CA THR A 307 -44.99 13.81 11.72
C THR A 307 -45.74 14.89 12.51
N VAL A 308 -44.97 15.71 13.29
CA VAL A 308 -45.57 16.82 14.06
C VAL A 308 -46.27 17.80 13.14
N ILE A 309 -45.64 18.22 12.04
CA ILE A 309 -46.22 19.12 11.05
C ILE A 309 -47.50 18.48 10.44
N SER A 310 -47.39 17.22 10.01
CA SER A 310 -48.55 16.52 9.40
C SER A 310 -49.72 16.36 10.36
N THR A 311 -49.45 16.06 11.65
CA THR A 311 -50.44 15.94 12.68
C THR A 311 -51.15 17.27 12.95
N LEU A 312 -50.43 18.39 12.87
CA LEU A 312 -51.01 19.72 13.01
C LEU A 312 -51.81 20.15 11.80
N PHE A 313 -51.30 19.95 10.58
CA PHE A 313 -51.95 20.45 9.36
C PHE A 313 -53.07 19.53 8.84
N PHE A 314 -53.04 18.23 9.11
CA PHE A 314 -54.03 17.31 8.60
C PHE A 314 -55.47 17.62 9.08
N PRO A 315 -55.75 17.85 10.39
CA PRO A 315 -57.06 18.27 10.86
C PRO A 315 -57.50 19.60 10.26
N LEU A 316 -56.59 20.58 10.18
CA LEU A 316 -56.87 21.89 9.61
C LEU A 316 -57.28 21.78 8.11
N THR A 317 -56.56 20.94 7.34
CA THR A 317 -56.85 20.69 5.95
C THR A 317 -58.20 19.99 5.77
N LEU A 318 -58.53 19.05 6.66
CA LEU A 318 -59.82 18.38 6.68
C LEU A 318 -60.98 19.37 6.92
N ILE A 319 -60.83 20.27 7.90
CA ILE A 319 -61.79 21.31 8.24
C ILE A 319 -61.95 22.27 7.06
N THR A 320 -60.86 22.79 6.52
CA THR A 320 -60.91 23.73 5.39
C THR A 320 -61.46 23.10 4.13
N GLY A 321 -61.15 21.82 3.89
CA GLY A 321 -61.71 21.03 2.77
C GLY A 321 -63.21 20.80 2.94
N TRP A 322 -63.65 20.44 4.14
CA TRP A 322 -65.08 20.22 4.44
C TRP A 322 -65.89 21.49 4.26
N TYR A 323 -65.49 22.59 4.86
CA TYR A 323 -66.16 23.89 4.73
C TYR A 323 -65.90 24.61 3.40
N GLY A 324 -64.97 24.14 2.60
CA GLY A 324 -64.71 24.57 1.24
C GLY A 324 -65.67 23.93 0.19
N MET A 325 -66.47 22.93 0.58
CA MET A 325 -67.45 22.28 -0.32
C MET A 325 -68.68 23.13 -0.47
N ASN A 326 -69.20 23.22 -1.71
CA ASN A 326 -70.41 24.02 -2.04
C ASN A 326 -71.68 23.27 -1.66
N PHE A 327 -71.97 23.08 -0.39
CA PHE A 327 -73.23 22.55 0.08
C PHE A 327 -74.30 23.68 0.22
N ASN A 328 -75.56 23.42 -0.20
CA ASN A 328 -76.62 24.39 -0.14
C ASN A 328 -77.17 24.65 1.29
N ASN A 329 -76.91 23.77 2.27
CA ASN A 329 -77.31 23.93 3.65
C ASN A 329 -76.19 23.44 4.56
N MET A 330 -75.53 24.35 5.28
CA MET A 330 -74.55 24.07 6.34
C MET A 330 -74.98 24.84 7.61
N PRO A 331 -75.73 24.19 8.52
CA PRO A 331 -76.25 24.87 9.73
C PRO A 331 -75.12 25.37 10.65
N GLU A 332 -73.95 24.79 10.56
CA GLU A 332 -72.78 25.22 11.36
C GLU A 332 -72.24 26.61 10.94
N LEU A 333 -72.52 27.06 9.70
CA LEU A 333 -72.16 28.41 9.22
C LEU A 333 -73.05 29.52 9.79
N GLU A 334 -74.24 29.17 10.31
CA GLU A 334 -75.13 30.14 10.92
C GLU A 334 -74.55 30.77 12.21
N HIS A 335 -73.60 30.04 12.89
CA HIS A 335 -72.88 30.56 14.07
C HIS A 335 -71.70 31.44 13.72
N GLY A 336 -71.42 31.66 12.48
CA GLY A 336 -70.34 32.56 11.95
C GLY A 336 -68.93 32.07 12.18
N TYR A 337 -67.96 32.82 11.66
CA TYR A 337 -66.52 32.52 11.72
C TYR A 337 -65.94 32.17 13.12
N PRO A 338 -66.39 32.77 14.25
CA PRO A 338 -65.84 32.43 15.57
C PRO A 338 -66.02 30.97 15.97
N GLY A 339 -67.16 30.36 15.60
CA GLY A 339 -67.40 28.91 15.90
C GLY A 339 -66.46 27.97 15.17
N ILE A 340 -66.13 28.25 13.92
CA ILE A 340 -65.21 27.43 13.16
C ILE A 340 -63.77 27.54 13.69
N ILE A 341 -63.35 28.77 14.11
CA ILE A 341 -62.03 28.99 14.73
C ILE A 341 -61.92 28.21 16.03
N VAL A 342 -62.93 28.30 16.93
CA VAL A 342 -62.94 27.55 18.17
C VAL A 342 -62.90 26.05 17.96
N LEU A 343 -63.67 25.51 16.98
CA LEU A 343 -63.67 24.10 16.64
C LEU A 343 -62.29 23.66 16.07
N SER A 344 -61.68 24.48 15.25
CA SER A 344 -60.33 24.23 14.69
C SER A 344 -59.27 24.17 15.78
N ILE A 345 -59.31 25.07 16.79
CA ILE A 345 -58.38 25.07 17.92
C ILE A 345 -58.61 23.85 18.84
N LEU A 346 -59.84 23.37 18.97
CA LEU A 346 -60.17 22.26 19.84
C LEU A 346 -59.81 20.90 19.25
N ILE A 347 -59.67 20.80 17.91
CA ILE A 347 -59.29 19.60 17.19
C ILE A 347 -57.76 19.49 17.05
N VAL A 348 -57.04 20.59 17.05
CA VAL A 348 -55.58 20.63 16.99
C VAL A 348 -54.94 20.56 18.38
#